data_e550d5c5b5f990ce627c0e21f94b5e3c
#
_entry.id   e550d5c5b5f990ce627c0e21f94b5e3c
#
_cell.length_a   1.000
_cell.length_b   1.000
_cell.length_c   1.000
_cell.angle_alpha   90.00
_cell.angle_beta   90.00
_cell.angle_gamma   90.00
#
_symmetry.space_group_name_H-M   'P 1'
#
loop_
_entity.id
_entity.type
_entity.pdbx_description
1 polymer ?
#
loop_
_entity_poly.entity_id
_entity_poly.type
_entity_poly.pdbx_seq_one_letter_code
_entity_poly.pdbx_strand_id
1 'polypeptide(L)' 'MIGFPKFNIGDKVHFEFTINNEKYSEDGEIVIVDKYGTWDDDSDVSYDIKLEDGSWWKHINEKFVTSR' A
#
# COMPACT_ATOMS: atom_id res chain seq x y z
N MET A 1 1.52 -3.65 -18.18
CA MET A 1 2.95 -3.50 -17.81
C MET A 1 3.12 -3.86 -16.34
N ILE A 2 4.20 -4.53 -15.99
CA ILE A 2 4.49 -4.87 -14.59
C ILE A 2 5.26 -3.72 -13.95
N GLY A 3 4.79 -3.25 -12.80
CA GLY A 3 5.47 -2.21 -12.05
C GLY A 3 6.68 -2.73 -11.28
N PHE A 4 7.49 -1.80 -10.76
CA PHE A 4 8.66 -2.12 -9.95
C PHE A 4 8.37 -1.68 -8.51
N PRO A 5 8.10 -2.60 -7.59
CA PRO A 5 7.78 -2.23 -6.21
C PRO A 5 9.00 -1.68 -5.48
N LYS A 6 8.77 -0.64 -4.68
CA LYS A 6 9.80 -0.06 -3.82
C LYS A 6 9.95 -0.81 -2.51
N PHE A 7 8.95 -1.58 -2.13
CA PHE A 7 8.89 -2.28 -0.86
C PHE A 7 8.64 -3.76 -1.09
N ASN A 8 9.04 -4.57 -0.12
CA ASN A 8 8.91 -6.02 -0.17
C ASN A 8 8.01 -6.53 0.95
N ILE A 9 7.53 -7.77 0.80
CA ILE A 9 6.78 -8.43 1.87
C ILE A 9 7.64 -8.45 3.13
N GLY A 10 7.05 -8.05 4.25
CA GLY A 10 7.72 -7.97 5.53
C GLY A 10 8.26 -6.58 5.87
N ASP A 11 8.27 -5.66 4.91
CA ASP A 11 8.73 -4.30 5.18
C ASP A 11 7.74 -3.54 6.06
N LYS A 12 8.28 -2.77 6.99
CA LYS A 12 7.47 -1.87 7.82
C LYS A 12 7.30 -0.54 7.10
N VAL A 13 6.07 -0.12 6.95
CA VAL A 13 5.74 1.08 6.18
C VAL A 13 4.69 1.92 6.89
N HIS A 14 4.56 3.15 6.42
CA HIS A 14 3.51 4.07 6.80
C HIS A 14 2.73 4.44 5.55
N PHE A 15 1.40 4.55 5.64
CA PHE A 15 0.61 5.00 4.51
C PHE A 15 -0.40 6.06 4.94
N GLU A 16 -0.70 6.96 4.01
CA GLU A 16 -1.67 8.03 4.20
C GLU A 16 -2.50 8.19 2.94
N PHE A 17 -3.81 8.34 3.11
CA PHE A 17 -4.70 8.69 2.00
C PHE A 17 -5.97 9.34 2.55
N THR A 18 -6.72 9.98 1.65
CA THR A 18 -7.97 10.66 2.00
C THR A 18 -9.12 10.06 1.20
N ILE A 19 -10.18 9.67 1.89
CA ILE A 19 -11.42 9.18 1.28
C ILE A 19 -12.59 9.95 1.90
N ASN A 20 -13.45 10.53 1.08
CA ASN A 20 -14.66 11.26 1.54
C ASN A 20 -14.33 12.34 2.58
N ASN A 21 -13.24 13.07 2.36
CA ASN A 21 -12.74 14.12 3.27
C ASN A 21 -12.21 13.59 4.60
N GLU A 22 -12.07 12.28 4.75
CA GLU A 22 -11.44 11.69 5.94
C GLU A 22 -10.03 11.25 5.60
N LYS A 23 -9.08 11.66 6.43
CA LYS A 23 -7.69 11.30 6.27
C LYS A 23 -7.38 10.04 7.08
N TYR A 24 -6.78 9.07 6.42
CA TYR A 24 -6.29 7.85 7.05
C TYR A 24 -4.78 7.85 7.05
N SER A 25 -4.18 7.60 8.19
CA SER A 25 -2.75 7.60 8.38
C SER A 25 -2.39 6.49 9.36
N GLU A 26 -1.74 5.44 8.86
CA GLU A 26 -1.49 4.23 9.65
C GLU A 26 -0.12 3.64 9.37
N ASP A 27 0.40 2.91 10.35
CA ASP A 27 1.62 2.13 10.21
C ASP A 27 1.28 0.65 10.10
N GLY A 28 2.00 -0.07 9.28
CA GLY A 28 1.77 -1.49 9.13
C GLY A 28 2.92 -2.22 8.47
N GLU A 29 2.66 -3.48 8.13
CA GLU A 29 3.62 -4.36 7.48
C GLU A 29 3.05 -4.82 6.15
N ILE A 30 3.88 -4.82 5.12
CA ILE A 30 3.47 -5.31 3.80
C ILE A 30 3.35 -6.82 3.86
N VAL A 31 2.17 -7.34 3.48
CA VAL A 31 1.89 -8.76 3.44
C VAL A 31 1.70 -9.29 2.03
N ILE A 32 1.30 -8.43 1.09
CA ILE A 32 1.16 -8.78 -0.34
C ILE A 32 1.67 -7.61 -1.17
N VAL A 33 2.39 -7.93 -2.23
CA VAL A 33 2.83 -6.95 -3.23
C VAL A 33 2.14 -7.30 -4.54
N ASP A 34 1.33 -6.37 -5.07
CA ASP A 34 0.68 -6.50 -6.36
C ASP A 34 1.35 -5.53 -7.33
N LYS A 35 2.01 -6.07 -8.33
CA LYS A 35 2.75 -5.30 -9.33
C LYS A 35 2.14 -5.37 -10.73
N TYR A 36 0.88 -5.75 -10.82
CA TYR A 36 0.19 -5.90 -12.11
C TYR A 36 -0.70 -4.73 -12.46
N GLY A 37 -0.61 -3.65 -11.70
CA GLY A 37 -1.35 -2.43 -11.99
C GLY A 37 -2.53 -2.21 -11.05
N THR A 38 -3.12 -1.03 -11.20
CA THR A 38 -4.34 -0.63 -10.48
C THR A 38 -5.38 -0.19 -11.51
N TRP A 39 -6.55 0.23 -11.05
CA TRP A 39 -7.58 0.77 -11.92
C TRP A 39 -7.13 2.02 -12.67
N ASP A 40 -6.23 2.81 -12.07
CA ASP A 40 -5.78 4.09 -12.64
C ASP A 40 -4.63 3.91 -13.61
N ASP A 41 -3.75 2.93 -13.37
CA ASP A 41 -2.56 2.74 -14.18
C ASP A 41 -2.12 1.27 -14.08
N ASP A 42 -1.95 0.61 -15.21
CA ASP A 42 -1.53 -0.78 -15.25
C ASP A 42 -0.05 -0.99 -14.92
N SER A 43 0.70 0.10 -14.74
CA SER A 43 2.09 0.04 -14.26
C SER A 43 2.21 0.33 -12.75
N ASP A 44 1.12 0.72 -12.10
CA ASP A 44 1.14 1.01 -10.67
C ASP A 44 1.34 -0.25 -9.84
N VAL A 45 2.02 -0.07 -8.73
CA VAL A 45 2.17 -1.11 -7.71
C VAL A 45 1.24 -0.79 -6.55
N SER A 46 0.60 -1.80 -6.00
CA SER A 46 -0.20 -1.67 -4.79
C SER A 46 0.22 -2.71 -3.76
N TYR A 47 -0.13 -2.44 -2.52
CA TYR A 47 0.23 -3.31 -1.41
C TYR A 47 -0.98 -3.63 -0.55
N ASP A 48 -1.00 -4.84 -0.02
CA ASP A 48 -1.87 -5.18 1.10
C ASP A 48 -1.04 -5.00 2.36
N ILE A 49 -1.56 -4.22 3.29
CA ILE A 49 -0.82 -3.84 4.50
C ILE A 49 -1.62 -4.29 5.73
N LYS A 50 -0.95 -5.00 6.62
CA LYS A 50 -1.54 -5.48 7.86
C LYS A 50 -1.12 -4.57 9.00
N LEU A 51 -2.10 -4.06 9.74
CA LEU A 51 -1.86 -3.21 10.90
C LEU A 51 -1.60 -4.05 12.16
N GLU A 52 -1.12 -3.41 13.21
CA GLU A 52 -0.82 -4.07 14.48
C GLU A 52 -2.06 -4.66 15.15
N ASP A 53 -3.23 -4.06 14.92
CA ASP A 53 -4.50 -4.56 15.47
C ASP A 53 -5.08 -5.73 14.68
N GLY A 54 -4.39 -6.19 13.62
CA GLY A 54 -4.84 -7.29 12.78
C GLY A 54 -5.67 -6.87 11.58
N SER A 55 -5.97 -5.60 11.44
CA SER A 55 -6.71 -5.09 10.26
C SER A 55 -5.86 -5.18 9.00
N TRP A 56 -6.52 -5.48 7.87
CA TRP A 56 -5.86 -5.52 6.57
C TRP A 56 -6.43 -4.42 5.69
N TRP A 57 -5.51 -3.64 5.09
CA TRP A 57 -5.86 -2.63 4.10
C TRP A 57 -5.35 -3.13 2.74
N LYS A 58 -6.27 -3.30 1.80
CA LYS A 58 -5.97 -3.91 0.50
C LYS A 58 -5.82 -2.86 -0.58
N HIS A 59 -4.97 -3.16 -1.57
CA HIS A 59 -4.80 -2.35 -2.77
C HIS A 59 -4.41 -0.90 -2.49
N ILE A 60 -3.52 -0.70 -1.53
CA ILE A 60 -2.99 0.63 -1.24
C ILE A 60 -1.96 0.97 -2.31
N ASN A 61 -2.22 2.02 -3.09
CA ASN A 61 -1.31 2.44 -4.15
C ASN A 61 0.03 2.87 -3.57
N GLU A 62 1.11 2.49 -4.23
CA GLU A 62 2.48 2.79 -3.78
C GLU A 62 2.71 4.26 -3.49
N LYS A 63 2.05 5.17 -4.23
CA LYS A 63 2.21 6.61 -4.03
C LYS A 63 1.77 7.08 -2.64
N PHE A 64 0.97 6.28 -1.93
CA PHE A 64 0.52 6.59 -0.57
C PHE A 64 1.40 5.97 0.50
N VAL A 65 2.40 5.17 0.13
CA VAL A 65 3.20 4.37 1.05
C VAL A 65 4.59 4.97 1.17
N THR A 66 5.07 5.11 2.40
CA THR A 66 6.42 5.59 2.69
C THR A 66 7.12 4.64 3.63
N SER A 67 8.44 4.73 3.65
CA SER A 67 9.28 3.99 4.59
C SER A 67 8.97 4.43 6.01
N ARG A 68 8.95 3.48 6.92
CA ARG A 68 8.69 3.74 8.32
C ARG A 68 9.96 4.03 9.09
#